data_b04ce0be34407c5dc2fd0c8afe7c95de
#
_entry.id   b04ce0be34407c5dc2fd0c8afe7c95de
#
_cell.length_a   1.000
_cell.length_b   1.000
_cell.length_c   1.000
_cell.angle_alpha   90.00
_cell.angle_beta   90.00
_cell.angle_gamma   90.00
#
_symmetry.space_group_name_H-M   'P 1'
#
loop_
_entity.id
_entity.type
_entity.pdbx_description
1 polymer ?
#
loop_
_entity_poly.entity_id
_entity_poly.type
_entity_poly.pdbx_seq_one_letter_code
_entity_poly.pdbx_strand_id
1 'polypeptide(L)' 'MNNPEKVFILIVDDKIESLWYNEENIREEYQNFLEDGYTEDQIYVKTCYINDFNE' A
#
# COMPACT_ATOMS: atom_id res chain seq x y z
N MET A 1 -18.65 -14.42 10.85
CA MET A 1 -17.97 -14.37 10.18
C MET A 1 -17.20 -13.26 9.98
N ASN A 2 -16.10 -13.31 9.89
CA ASN A 2 -15.24 -12.23 9.79
C ASN A 2 -14.79 -12.02 8.42
N ASN A 3 -14.78 -10.79 8.00
CA ASN A 3 -14.19 -10.47 6.74
C ASN A 3 -12.71 -10.30 6.93
N PRO A 4 -11.94 -10.69 5.95
CA PRO A 4 -10.50 -10.45 6.05
C PRO A 4 -10.23 -8.97 6.04
N GLU A 5 -9.30 -8.59 6.84
CA GLU A 5 -8.87 -7.22 6.84
C GLU A 5 -7.84 -7.01 5.79
N LYS A 6 -7.98 -5.94 5.02
CA LYS A 6 -7.03 -5.63 3.98
C LYS A 6 -6.06 -4.59 4.46
N VAL A 7 -4.81 -4.74 4.10
CA VAL A 7 -3.84 -3.69 4.30
C VAL A 7 -3.19 -3.41 2.97
N PHE A 8 -2.86 -2.16 2.78
CA PHE A 8 -2.23 -1.71 1.56
C PHE A 8 -0.81 -1.29 1.91
N ILE A 9 0.13 -1.82 1.18
CA ILE A 9 1.54 -1.55 1.44
C ILE A 9 2.10 -0.77 0.27
N LEU A 10 2.67 0.37 0.57
CA LEU A 10 3.28 1.20 -0.46
C LEU A 10 4.76 0.89 -0.52
N ILE A 11 5.21 0.50 -1.69
CA ILE A 11 6.59 0.13 -1.90
C ILE A 11 7.18 1.10 -2.92
N VAL A 12 8.27 1.72 -2.55
CA VAL A 12 8.94 2.67 -3.42
C VAL A 12 10.40 2.26 -3.55
N ASP A 13 10.85 2.08 -4.78
CA ASP A 13 12.22 1.66 -5.05
C ASP A 13 12.55 0.39 -4.29
N ASP A 14 11.61 -0.55 -4.31
CA ASP A 14 11.78 -1.85 -3.68
C ASP A 14 11.88 -1.81 -2.16
N LYS A 15 11.47 -0.70 -1.56
CA LYS A 15 11.46 -0.60 -0.12
C LYS A 15 10.06 -0.29 0.37
N ILE A 16 9.69 -0.85 1.48
CA ILE A 16 8.39 -0.59 2.07
C ILE A 16 8.42 0.80 2.68
N GLU A 17 7.55 1.67 2.17
CA GLU A 17 7.49 3.03 2.66
C GLU A 17 6.43 3.20 3.73
N SER A 18 5.26 2.64 3.51
CA SER A 18 4.19 2.83 4.46
C SER A 18 3.16 1.72 4.32
N LEU A 19 2.34 1.61 5.33
CA LEU A 19 1.31 0.60 5.36
C LEU A 19 0.02 1.28 5.83
N TRP A 20 -1.07 1.04 5.12
CA TRP A 20 -2.33 1.70 5.41
C TRP A 20 -3.47 0.71 5.38
N TYR A 21 -4.44 0.92 6.26
CA TYR A 21 -5.64 0.11 6.24
C TYR A 21 -6.69 0.70 5.31
N ASN A 22 -6.56 1.97 5.01
CA ASN A 22 -7.55 2.68 4.23
C ASN A 22 -7.03 2.96 2.83
N GLU A 23 -7.81 2.59 1.85
CA GLU A 23 -7.36 2.76 0.47
C GLU A 23 -7.17 4.22 0.10
N GLU A 24 -7.95 5.10 0.68
CA GLU A 24 -7.81 6.52 0.36
C GLU A 24 -6.46 7.07 0.78
N ASN A 25 -5.98 6.60 1.92
CA ASN A 25 -4.69 7.08 2.40
C ASN A 25 -3.56 6.66 1.49
N ILE A 26 -3.61 5.43 1.02
CA ILE A 26 -2.51 4.96 0.19
C ILE A 26 -2.57 5.62 -1.18
N ARG A 27 -3.77 5.95 -1.63
CA ARG A 27 -3.92 6.63 -2.89
C ARG A 27 -3.33 8.03 -2.82
N GLU A 28 -3.51 8.70 -1.70
CA GLU A 28 -2.94 10.01 -1.48
C GLU A 28 -1.42 9.94 -1.45
N GLU A 29 -0.88 8.95 -0.76
CA GLU A 29 0.55 8.77 -0.70
C GLU A 29 1.13 8.54 -2.08
N TYR A 30 0.45 7.72 -2.86
CA TYR A 30 0.88 7.42 -4.20
C TYR A 30 0.99 8.71 -5.01
N GLN A 31 -0.03 9.56 -4.91
CA GLN A 31 -0.04 10.80 -5.65
C GLN A 31 1.09 11.72 -5.18
N ASN A 32 1.33 11.74 -3.89
CA ASN A 32 2.38 12.58 -3.35
C ASN A 32 3.75 12.20 -3.90
N PHE A 33 4.00 10.90 -4.02
CA PHE A 33 5.26 10.46 -4.56
C PHE A 33 5.41 10.83 -6.03
N LEU A 34 4.32 10.73 -6.77
CA LEU A 34 4.37 11.15 -8.17
C LEU A 34 4.70 12.62 -8.29
N GLU A 35 4.11 13.43 -7.41
CA GLU A 35 4.36 14.86 -7.42
C GLU A 35 5.79 15.18 -7.03
N ASP A 36 6.39 14.32 -6.23
CA ASP A 36 7.76 14.52 -5.82
C ASP A 36 8.76 14.12 -6.88
N GLY A 37 8.31 13.57 -7.98
CA GLY A 37 9.21 13.23 -9.06
C GLY A 37 9.44 11.76 -9.29
N TYR A 38 8.82 10.90 -8.49
CA TYR A 38 8.94 9.47 -8.71
C TYR A 38 8.07 9.06 -9.89
N THR A 39 8.43 8.01 -10.55
CA THR A 39 7.63 7.52 -11.68
C THR A 39 6.80 6.34 -11.22
N GLU A 40 5.84 5.99 -12.04
CA GLU A 40 4.98 4.85 -11.72
C GLU A 40 5.76 3.56 -11.63
N ASP A 41 6.85 3.46 -12.33
CA ASP A 41 7.68 2.27 -12.27
C ASP A 41 8.34 2.09 -10.94
N GLN A 42 8.52 3.18 -10.21
CA GLN A 42 9.19 3.12 -8.93
C GLN A 42 8.23 2.87 -7.78
N ILE A 43 6.95 3.07 -8.00
CA ILE A 43 5.95 2.99 -6.94
C ILE A 43 5.05 1.80 -7.18
N TYR A 44 4.79 1.08 -6.11
CA TYR A 44 4.06 -0.16 -6.22
C TYR A 44 3.17 -0.34 -5.00
N VAL A 45 1.93 -0.70 -5.20
CA VAL A 45 1.00 -0.91 -4.11
C VAL A 45 0.66 -2.39 -4.05
N LYS A 46 0.88 -2.97 -2.90
CA LYS A 46 0.56 -4.37 -2.70
C LYS A 46 -0.56 -4.49 -1.70
N THR A 47 -1.52 -5.35 -1.98
CA THR A 47 -2.64 -5.59 -1.08
C THR A 47 -2.45 -6.92 -0.39
N CYS A 48 -2.56 -6.91 0.92
CA CYS A 48 -2.46 -8.13 1.70
C CYS A 48 -3.68 -8.28 2.58
N TYR A 49 -4.00 -9.51 2.90
CA TYR A 49 -5.12 -9.80 3.79
C TYR A 49 -4.58 -10.35 5.09
N ILE A 50 -4.81 -9.64 6.15
CA ILE A 50 -4.26 -10.01 7.44
C ILE A 50 -4.84 -11.32 7.93
N ASN A 51 -6.09 -11.54 7.60
CA ASN A 51 -6.75 -12.73 8.08
C ASN A 51 -6.08 -14.01 7.65
N ASP A 52 -5.32 -13.96 6.61
CA ASP A 52 -4.62 -15.13 6.15
C ASP A 52 -3.56 -15.60 7.11
N PHE A 53 -3.14 -14.73 7.99
CA PHE A 53 -2.10 -15.09 8.91
C PHE A 53 -2.59 -15.84 10.10
N ASN A 54 -3.87 -15.90 10.27
CA ASN A 54 -4.41 -16.54 11.42
C ASN A 54 -4.79 -17.93 11.24
N GLU A 55 -4.49 -18.53 10.27
CA GLU A 55 -4.94 -19.79 10.03
C GLU A 55 -4.28 -20.72 10.56
#